data_7b21760b81d8be94f660ab5ba462e5a4
#
_entry.id   7b21760b81d8be94f660ab5ba462e5a4
#
_cell.length_a   1.000
_cell.length_b   1.000
_cell.length_c   1.000
_cell.angle_alpha   90.00
_cell.angle_beta   90.00
_cell.angle_gamma   90.00
#
_symmetry.space_group_name_H-M   'P 1'
#
loop_
_entity.id
_entity.type
_entity.pdbx_description
1 polymer ?
#
loop_
_entity_poly.entity_id
_entity_poly.type
_entity_poly.pdbx_seq_one_letter_code
_entity_poly.pdbx_strand_id
1 'polypeptide(L)'
;MKKTLLFAIAILLSAISSISFAAEVKKDSAVYADRSGYKLESNWMYSAVLNNYNSAPDKLGAAGVVRGMAAKDGKMYFCSRTTVNQILVVDGATGALLAPINLASNVFTYLGRNKANTADSTYLAYLPNNDIQKDNAGNILVSNLPTSNAGRFQVWKINLADGTGTALINTDIITHYPLSKTGTRFDAIGVWGDVNGNAVIMAANAEATVTEVYKWTITGGVVDQKPALIELDNSGQYWFGAYTAGTNSFAPLASLGTAPRVLPLDDTYFYVDGNTTYPTLVDKDGNVIDGFYKIYNPDGTTLDATAYGLLTDNITDPANTWVMNQGHNGVKEFQIGSDYFLIMAASNTAVKPFSSFRMFKFKDASKLFKEMTLMWTFPQAGMGAVSNAYRTGMPEVEVIGNTANIYLYTQENGYGAYSMTIATGVNNINASNVDIILRGRQIVISEQVKTAEIYSVNGVRLATAFNTSEMAAPTQKGIYVIRVTDNSGAQKVQKIAVQ
;
A
#
# COMPACT_ATOMS: atom_id res chain seq x y z
N MET A 1 -37.53 55.07 -1.73
CA MET A 1 -37.69 53.73 -1.10
C MET A 1 -37.67 52.56 -2.09
N LYS A 2 -38.22 52.63 -3.31
CA LYS A 2 -38.21 51.47 -4.25
C LYS A 2 -36.86 51.09 -4.83
N LYS A 3 -35.89 52.02 -4.99
CA LYS A 3 -34.54 51.74 -5.53
C LYS A 3 -33.59 51.08 -4.53
N THR A 4 -33.78 51.37 -3.23
CA THR A 4 -32.94 50.75 -2.19
C THR A 4 -33.33 49.27 -1.91
N LEU A 5 -34.58 48.92 -2.13
CA LEU A 5 -35.07 47.57 -1.97
C LEU A 5 -34.58 46.62 -3.08
N LEU A 6 -34.47 47.17 -4.34
CA LEU A 6 -33.91 46.38 -5.45
C LEU A 6 -32.42 46.10 -5.29
N PHE A 7 -31.65 46.99 -4.68
CA PHE A 7 -30.24 46.79 -4.43
C PHE A 7 -29.98 45.78 -3.32
N ALA A 8 -30.81 45.73 -2.30
CA ALA A 8 -30.74 44.74 -1.23
C ALA A 8 -31.09 43.33 -1.70
N ILE A 9 -32.07 43.21 -2.61
CA ILE A 9 -32.44 41.92 -3.20
C ILE A 9 -31.34 41.41 -4.17
N ALA A 10 -30.69 42.32 -4.93
CA ALA A 10 -29.57 41.93 -5.80
C ALA A 10 -28.34 41.47 -5.02
N ILE A 11 -28.04 42.07 -3.86
CA ILE A 11 -26.94 41.64 -2.99
C ILE A 11 -27.30 40.31 -2.29
N LEU A 12 -28.56 40.10 -1.93
CA LEU A 12 -29.00 38.80 -1.35
C LEU A 12 -28.96 37.68 -2.40
N LEU A 13 -29.33 37.96 -3.67
CA LEU A 13 -29.25 36.96 -4.74
C LEU A 13 -27.82 36.70 -5.20
N SER A 14 -26.90 37.66 -5.10
CA SER A 14 -25.48 37.41 -5.39
C SER A 14 -24.76 36.67 -4.27
N ALA A 15 -25.27 36.70 -3.04
CA ALA A 15 -24.75 35.92 -1.92
C ALA A 15 -25.22 34.45 -1.92
N ILE A 16 -26.28 34.14 -2.68
CA ILE A 16 -26.80 32.75 -2.78
C ILE A 16 -26.12 31.97 -3.93
N SER A 17 -25.39 32.63 -4.82
CA SER A 17 -24.80 31.98 -6.01
C SER A 17 -23.44 31.31 -5.77
N SER A 18 -23.01 31.12 -4.54
CA SER A 18 -21.77 30.40 -4.20
C SER A 18 -21.91 29.39 -3.05
N ILE A 19 -23.10 28.81 -2.87
CA ILE A 19 -23.18 27.56 -2.13
C ILE A 19 -22.71 26.49 -3.12
N SER A 20 -21.39 26.31 -3.21
CA SER A 20 -20.81 25.08 -3.70
C SER A 20 -21.28 24.00 -2.75
N PHE A 21 -22.29 23.24 -3.15
CA PHE A 21 -22.58 21.99 -2.47
C PHE A 21 -21.30 21.15 -2.57
N ALA A 22 -20.65 20.93 -1.43
CA ALA A 22 -19.59 19.96 -1.37
C ALA A 22 -20.13 18.66 -1.97
N ALA A 23 -19.37 18.04 -2.88
CA ALA A 23 -19.80 16.78 -3.47
C ALA A 23 -20.14 15.81 -2.35
N GLU A 24 -21.26 15.11 -2.51
CA GLU A 24 -21.68 14.11 -1.52
C GLU A 24 -20.59 13.05 -1.39
N VAL A 25 -20.03 12.92 -0.21
CA VAL A 25 -19.06 11.88 0.11
C VAL A 25 -19.79 10.54 0.11
N LYS A 26 -19.43 9.68 -0.83
CA LYS A 26 -20.01 8.34 -0.95
C LYS A 26 -19.06 7.30 -0.39
N LYS A 27 -19.59 6.11 -0.15
CA LYS A 27 -18.83 4.92 0.24
C LYS A 27 -19.00 3.85 -0.82
N ASP A 28 -18.05 2.94 -0.89
CA ASP A 28 -18.33 1.64 -1.50
C ASP A 28 -19.45 0.97 -0.69
N SER A 29 -20.54 0.63 -1.37
CA SER A 29 -21.71 0.02 -0.74
C SER A 29 -21.56 -1.47 -0.46
N ALA A 30 -20.44 -2.07 -0.87
CA ALA A 30 -20.18 -3.47 -0.65
C ALA A 30 -20.04 -3.79 0.83
N VAL A 31 -20.62 -4.91 1.23
CA VAL A 31 -20.41 -5.51 2.54
C VAL A 31 -19.39 -6.62 2.38
N TYR A 32 -18.22 -6.41 2.96
CA TYR A 32 -17.16 -7.38 2.92
C TYR A 32 -17.32 -8.38 4.06
N ALA A 33 -17.36 -9.68 3.72
CA ALA A 33 -17.38 -10.72 4.74
C ALA A 33 -16.10 -10.70 5.58
N ASP A 34 -16.22 -10.97 6.87
CA ASP A 34 -15.06 -11.14 7.74
C ASP A 34 -14.20 -12.30 7.25
N ARG A 35 -12.89 -12.10 7.19
CA ARG A 35 -11.95 -13.13 6.72
C ARG A 35 -10.75 -13.23 7.65
N SER A 36 -10.39 -14.46 8.00
CA SER A 36 -9.22 -14.75 8.83
C SER A 36 -9.14 -13.92 10.13
N GLY A 37 -10.29 -13.56 10.71
CA GLY A 37 -10.35 -12.73 11.92
C GLY A 37 -10.23 -11.22 11.70
N TYR A 38 -10.41 -10.76 10.47
CA TYR A 38 -10.36 -9.35 10.10
C TYR A 38 -11.64 -8.90 9.41
N LYS A 39 -11.98 -7.62 9.62
CA LYS A 39 -13.10 -6.92 8.99
C LYS A 39 -12.59 -5.78 8.13
N LEU A 40 -13.13 -5.63 6.92
CA LEU A 40 -12.86 -4.52 6.02
C LEU A 40 -14.10 -3.65 5.84
N GLU A 41 -13.96 -2.35 5.99
CA GLU A 41 -15.03 -1.37 5.82
C GLU A 41 -14.58 -0.19 4.95
N SER A 42 -15.46 0.26 4.06
CA SER A 42 -15.25 1.50 3.30
C SER A 42 -15.56 2.71 4.17
N ASN A 43 -14.67 3.68 4.24
CA ASN A 43 -14.88 4.92 4.98
C ASN A 43 -15.49 6.00 4.08
N TRP A 44 -14.88 6.24 2.93
CA TRP A 44 -15.35 7.15 1.89
C TRP A 44 -14.67 6.84 0.56
N MET A 45 -15.27 7.27 -0.55
CA MET A 45 -14.71 7.09 -1.88
C MET A 45 -15.19 8.17 -2.86
N TYR A 46 -14.28 8.71 -3.63
CA TYR A 46 -14.55 9.47 -4.86
C TYR A 46 -14.10 8.62 -6.04
N SER A 47 -15.02 8.28 -6.92
CA SER A 47 -14.70 7.42 -8.05
C SER A 47 -15.59 7.67 -9.26
N ALA A 48 -15.10 7.29 -10.45
CA ALA A 48 -15.88 7.34 -11.68
C ALA A 48 -17.11 6.43 -11.61
N VAL A 49 -17.02 5.28 -10.92
CA VAL A 49 -18.16 4.36 -10.73
C VAL A 49 -19.26 5.00 -9.88
N LEU A 50 -18.92 5.77 -8.85
CA LEU A 50 -19.89 6.46 -8.00
C LEU A 50 -20.38 7.78 -8.60
N ASN A 51 -19.89 8.18 -9.77
CA ASN A 51 -20.20 9.45 -10.44
C ASN A 51 -19.97 10.69 -9.54
N ASN A 52 -18.97 10.64 -8.66
CA ASN A 52 -18.59 11.76 -7.80
C ASN A 52 -17.12 12.18 -7.95
N TYR A 53 -16.36 11.54 -8.83
CA TYR A 53 -14.94 11.83 -9.02
C TYR A 53 -14.70 13.17 -9.72
N ASN A 54 -15.54 13.53 -10.69
CA ASN A 54 -15.44 14.83 -11.39
C ASN A 54 -15.74 16.04 -10.50
N SER A 55 -16.40 15.81 -9.38
CA SER A 55 -16.68 16.80 -8.35
C SER A 55 -15.72 16.68 -7.15
N ALA A 56 -14.80 15.70 -7.19
CA ALA A 56 -13.76 15.58 -6.18
C ALA A 56 -12.96 16.90 -6.10
N PRO A 57 -12.63 17.31 -4.90
CA PRO A 57 -11.85 18.53 -4.75
C PRO A 57 -10.54 18.34 -5.49
N ASP A 58 -10.53 18.91 -6.63
CA ASP A 58 -9.41 19.28 -7.43
C ASP A 58 -8.43 18.25 -7.98
N LYS A 59 -8.70 17.82 -9.21
CA LYS A 59 -7.65 17.55 -10.21
C LYS A 59 -6.56 16.53 -9.84
N LEU A 60 -6.81 15.69 -8.84
CA LEU A 60 -6.05 14.46 -8.69
C LEU A 60 -6.23 13.56 -9.93
N GLY A 61 -7.10 13.97 -10.85
CA GLY A 61 -7.57 13.18 -11.96
C GLY A 61 -7.00 13.47 -13.34
N ALA A 62 -6.11 14.44 -13.49
CA ALA A 62 -5.57 14.68 -14.82
C ALA A 62 -4.60 13.57 -15.25
N ALA A 63 -4.74 13.12 -16.50
CA ALA A 63 -3.94 12.05 -17.07
C ALA A 63 -2.43 12.25 -16.88
N GLY A 64 -1.77 11.27 -16.27
CA GLY A 64 -0.32 11.24 -16.10
C GLY A 64 0.27 12.30 -15.16
N VAL A 65 -0.56 12.99 -14.40
CA VAL A 65 -0.15 14.13 -13.59
C VAL A 65 0.25 13.71 -12.18
N VAL A 66 -0.60 12.94 -11.50
CA VAL A 66 -0.31 12.42 -10.16
C VAL A 66 0.23 11.00 -10.28
N ARG A 67 1.44 10.76 -9.76
CA ARG A 67 2.11 9.48 -9.88
C ARG A 67 2.63 8.90 -8.57
N GLY A 68 2.58 9.67 -7.48
CA GLY A 68 2.99 9.28 -6.16
C GLY A 68 1.93 9.63 -5.12
N MET A 69 1.76 8.75 -4.14
CA MET A 69 0.96 8.97 -2.95
C MET A 69 1.72 8.42 -1.74
N ALA A 70 1.68 9.16 -0.63
CA ALA A 70 2.11 8.69 0.68
C ALA A 70 1.02 8.98 1.70
N ALA A 71 0.96 8.19 2.78
CA ALA A 71 0.03 8.44 3.88
C ALA A 71 0.78 8.64 5.20
N LYS A 72 0.41 9.69 5.93
CA LYS A 72 1.00 10.02 7.22
C LYS A 72 0.05 10.85 8.07
N ASP A 73 -0.05 10.50 9.37
CA ASP A 73 -0.84 11.23 10.37
C ASP A 73 -2.30 11.46 9.92
N GLY A 74 -2.91 10.42 9.35
CA GLY A 74 -4.30 10.46 8.87
C GLY A 74 -4.51 11.32 7.64
N LYS A 75 -3.48 11.62 6.86
CA LYS A 75 -3.55 12.40 5.63
C LYS A 75 -2.91 11.67 4.47
N MET A 76 -3.41 11.94 3.27
CA MET A 76 -2.83 11.50 2.00
C MET A 76 -2.08 12.67 1.37
N TYR A 77 -0.88 12.42 0.92
CA TYR A 77 0.00 13.39 0.27
C TYR A 77 0.27 12.96 -1.16
N PHE A 78 0.12 13.87 -2.11
CA PHE A 78 0.27 13.56 -3.53
C PHE A 78 1.28 14.48 -4.19
N CYS A 79 2.17 13.90 -4.99
CA CYS A 79 2.96 14.63 -5.94
C CYS A 79 2.18 14.90 -7.22
N SER A 80 2.30 16.10 -7.76
CA SER A 80 1.65 16.49 -9.00
C SER A 80 2.62 17.19 -9.95
N ARG A 81 2.69 16.70 -11.19
CA ARG A 81 3.55 17.26 -12.24
C ARG A 81 3.00 18.55 -12.86
N THR A 82 1.75 18.93 -12.58
CA THR A 82 1.19 20.24 -12.97
C THR A 82 1.36 21.30 -11.89
N THR A 83 1.53 20.88 -10.63
CA THR A 83 1.81 21.76 -9.50
C THR A 83 3.15 21.35 -8.88
N VAL A 84 4.20 21.46 -9.67
CA VAL A 84 5.55 20.94 -9.36
C VAL A 84 6.17 21.49 -8.07
N ASN A 85 5.67 22.61 -7.61
CA ASN A 85 6.11 23.27 -6.38
C ASN A 85 5.18 23.05 -5.18
N GLN A 86 4.27 22.08 -5.28
CA GLN A 86 3.31 21.79 -4.21
C GLN A 86 3.14 20.29 -4.00
N ILE A 87 2.93 19.89 -2.75
CA ILE A 87 2.38 18.61 -2.37
C ILE A 87 0.90 18.83 -2.06
N LEU A 88 0.02 18.15 -2.77
CA LEU A 88 -1.42 18.18 -2.50
C LEU A 88 -1.71 17.33 -1.26
N VAL A 89 -2.64 17.80 -0.42
CA VAL A 89 -2.96 17.15 0.85
C VAL A 89 -4.46 16.87 0.91
N VAL A 90 -4.80 15.62 1.22
CA VAL A 90 -6.19 15.18 1.41
C VAL A 90 -6.35 14.67 2.83
N ASP A 91 -7.43 15.06 3.49
CA ASP A 91 -7.82 14.54 4.79
C ASP A 91 -8.22 13.07 4.67
N GLY A 92 -7.54 12.19 5.37
CA GLY A 92 -7.74 10.75 5.27
C GLY A 92 -9.07 10.26 5.88
N ALA A 93 -9.67 11.03 6.77
CA ALA A 93 -10.94 10.68 7.39
C ALA A 93 -12.16 11.07 6.54
N THR A 94 -12.04 12.15 5.76
CA THR A 94 -13.18 12.74 5.04
C THR A 94 -13.01 12.78 3.53
N GLY A 95 -11.79 12.63 3.00
CA GLY A 95 -11.48 12.82 1.59
C GLY A 95 -11.43 14.28 1.14
N ALA A 96 -11.53 15.24 2.06
CA ALA A 96 -11.51 16.66 1.74
C ALA A 96 -10.10 17.12 1.37
N LEU A 97 -10.00 17.97 0.33
CA LEU A 97 -8.74 18.62 -0.01
C LEU A 97 -8.41 19.66 1.07
N LEU A 98 -7.19 19.59 1.57
CA LEU A 98 -6.63 20.55 2.52
C LEU A 98 -5.73 21.55 1.79
N ALA A 99 -5.24 22.56 2.52
CA ALA A 99 -4.25 23.50 1.98
C ALA A 99 -3.00 22.71 1.53
N PRO A 100 -2.49 22.93 0.31
CA PRO A 100 -1.30 22.26 -0.16
C PRO A 100 -0.06 22.76 0.59
N ILE A 101 0.98 21.93 0.62
CA ILE A 101 2.30 22.31 1.14
C ILE A 101 3.09 22.89 -0.02
N ASN A 102 3.47 24.18 0.06
CA ASN A 102 4.32 24.81 -0.92
C ASN A 102 5.77 24.40 -0.67
N LEU A 103 6.40 23.81 -1.68
CA LEU A 103 7.81 23.45 -1.61
C LEU A 103 8.68 24.71 -1.70
N ALA A 104 9.74 24.76 -0.90
CA ALA A 104 10.71 25.84 -0.95
C ALA A 104 11.39 25.90 -2.33
N SER A 105 11.76 27.09 -2.77
CA SER A 105 12.27 27.36 -4.13
C SER A 105 13.58 26.64 -4.48
N ASN A 106 14.31 26.15 -3.48
CA ASN A 106 15.54 25.39 -3.68
C ASN A 106 15.31 23.87 -3.85
N VAL A 107 14.10 23.37 -3.57
CA VAL A 107 13.76 21.95 -3.77
C VAL A 107 13.76 21.63 -5.25
N PHE A 108 14.37 20.51 -5.62
CA PHE A 108 14.63 20.05 -6.99
C PHE A 108 15.57 20.95 -7.82
N THR A 109 16.32 21.84 -7.18
CA THR A 109 17.37 22.59 -7.87
C THR A 109 18.75 21.96 -7.68
N TYR A 110 19.65 22.21 -8.61
CA TYR A 110 21.05 21.81 -8.50
C TYR A 110 21.97 22.79 -9.22
N LEU A 111 23.21 22.86 -8.74
CA LEU A 111 24.28 23.58 -9.45
C LEU A 111 24.85 22.69 -10.54
N GLY A 112 24.92 23.20 -11.74
CA GLY A 112 25.47 22.49 -12.89
C GLY A 112 26.19 23.40 -13.85
N ARG A 113 27.02 22.83 -14.72
CA ARG A 113 27.64 23.57 -15.82
C ARG A 113 26.85 23.36 -17.11
N ASN A 114 26.51 24.43 -17.77
CA ASN A 114 26.00 24.36 -19.14
C ASN A 114 27.14 23.90 -20.08
N LYS A 115 26.84 23.02 -21.05
CA LYS A 115 27.79 22.55 -22.06
C LYS A 115 28.52 23.68 -22.81
N ALA A 116 27.93 24.87 -22.83
CA ALA A 116 28.47 26.05 -23.50
C ALA A 116 29.15 27.06 -22.55
N ASN A 117 29.04 26.90 -21.22
CA ASN A 117 29.47 27.90 -20.25
C ASN A 117 30.41 27.35 -19.19
N THR A 118 31.40 28.16 -18.89
CA THR A 118 32.38 27.95 -17.82
C THR A 118 31.86 28.33 -16.42
N ALA A 119 30.67 28.92 -16.32
CA ALA A 119 30.06 29.35 -15.06
C ALA A 119 29.01 28.34 -14.56
N ASP A 120 28.98 28.10 -13.26
CA ASP A 120 27.95 27.32 -12.62
C ASP A 120 26.64 28.08 -12.61
N SER A 121 25.55 27.40 -12.96
CA SER A 121 24.18 27.94 -12.96
C SER A 121 23.26 27.02 -12.18
N THR A 122 22.20 27.58 -11.61
CA THR A 122 21.17 26.80 -10.93
C THR A 122 20.16 26.28 -11.94
N TYR A 123 19.95 24.98 -11.93
CA TYR A 123 18.99 24.29 -12.80
C TYR A 123 17.90 23.64 -11.97
N LEU A 124 16.69 23.58 -12.54
CA LEU A 124 15.61 22.74 -12.02
C LEU A 124 15.78 21.31 -12.56
N ALA A 125 15.58 20.32 -11.72
CA ALA A 125 15.59 18.91 -12.13
C ALA A 125 14.46 18.65 -13.14
N TYR A 126 14.69 17.74 -14.08
CA TYR A 126 13.71 17.37 -15.09
C TYR A 126 12.53 16.65 -14.42
N LEU A 127 11.30 17.01 -14.80
CA LEU A 127 10.04 16.49 -14.23
C LEU A 127 10.09 16.38 -12.69
N PRO A 128 10.22 17.50 -11.97
CA PRO A 128 10.27 17.51 -10.52
C PRO A 128 8.92 17.05 -9.92
N ASN A 129 8.95 16.69 -8.63
CA ASN A 129 7.76 16.32 -7.86
C ASN A 129 6.93 15.19 -8.51
N ASN A 130 7.60 14.10 -8.87
CA ASN A 130 6.99 13.01 -9.62
C ASN A 130 6.47 11.88 -8.72
N ASP A 131 7.24 11.45 -7.72
CA ASP A 131 6.83 10.40 -6.77
C ASP A 131 7.05 10.85 -5.34
N ILE A 132 6.25 10.31 -4.43
CA ILE A 132 6.31 10.58 -3.00
C ILE A 132 6.18 9.28 -2.21
N GLN A 133 7.04 9.10 -1.24
CA GLN A 133 7.08 7.92 -0.37
C GLN A 133 7.28 8.34 1.08
N LYS A 134 6.91 7.44 2.00
CA LYS A 134 7.17 7.57 3.43
C LYS A 134 8.13 6.45 3.86
N ASP A 135 9.19 6.79 4.57
CA ASP A 135 10.06 5.80 5.19
C ASP A 135 9.44 5.22 6.48
N ASN A 136 10.11 4.24 7.09
CA ASN A 136 9.60 3.57 8.30
C ASN A 136 9.57 4.49 9.54
N ALA A 137 10.37 5.56 9.54
CA ALA A 137 10.37 6.57 10.60
C ALA A 137 9.36 7.71 10.37
N GLY A 138 8.65 7.70 9.24
CA GLY A 138 7.65 8.71 8.89
C GLY A 138 8.22 9.94 8.19
N ASN A 139 9.45 9.89 7.69
CA ASN A 139 9.99 10.94 6.84
C ASN A 139 9.35 10.88 5.45
N ILE A 140 8.96 12.03 4.90
CA ILE A 140 8.40 12.12 3.56
C ILE A 140 9.51 12.43 2.56
N LEU A 141 9.56 11.60 1.53
CA LEU A 141 10.52 11.68 0.44
C LEU A 141 9.81 12.00 -0.85
N VAL A 142 10.36 12.91 -1.65
CA VAL A 142 9.87 13.21 -3.00
C VAL A 142 10.99 13.05 -4.02
N SER A 143 10.65 12.55 -5.21
CA SER A 143 11.62 12.40 -6.29
C SER A 143 11.20 13.12 -7.57
N ASN A 144 12.19 13.43 -8.42
CA ASN A 144 11.95 13.78 -9.80
C ASN A 144 11.90 12.52 -10.69
N LEU A 145 11.54 12.68 -11.95
CA LEU A 145 11.61 11.64 -12.99
C LEU A 145 12.72 11.98 -13.99
N PRO A 146 13.93 11.40 -13.87
CA PRO A 146 14.90 11.47 -14.96
C PRO A 146 14.41 10.63 -16.14
N THR A 147 14.69 11.06 -17.37
CA THR A 147 14.42 10.29 -18.58
C THR A 147 15.66 10.31 -19.46
N SER A 148 16.03 9.18 -20.02
CA SER A 148 17.01 8.99 -21.10
C SER A 148 18.11 10.05 -21.15
N ASN A 149 19.08 10.02 -20.28
CA ASN A 149 20.23 10.96 -20.24
C ASN A 149 19.92 12.42 -19.93
N ALA A 150 18.68 12.80 -19.65
CA ALA A 150 18.30 14.16 -19.36
C ALA A 150 18.20 14.40 -17.86
N GLY A 151 19.29 14.78 -17.26
CA GLY A 151 19.28 15.37 -15.95
C GLY A 151 19.58 14.43 -14.79
N ARG A 152 19.76 15.05 -13.65
CA ARG A 152 20.12 14.37 -12.41
C ARG A 152 18.91 13.71 -11.79
N PHE A 153 19.14 12.56 -11.16
CA PHE A 153 18.17 11.97 -10.26
C PHE A 153 18.30 12.62 -8.89
N GLN A 154 17.15 13.05 -8.36
CA GLN A 154 17.09 13.70 -7.06
C GLN A 154 15.99 13.07 -6.20
N VAL A 155 16.33 12.83 -4.93
CA VAL A 155 15.37 12.50 -3.88
C VAL A 155 15.58 13.48 -2.73
N TRP A 156 14.49 14.10 -2.31
CA TRP A 156 14.46 15.11 -1.27
C TRP A 156 13.64 14.64 -0.08
N LYS A 157 14.17 14.81 1.12
CA LYS A 157 13.40 14.69 2.35
C LYS A 157 12.72 16.03 2.63
N ILE A 158 11.40 16.03 2.76
CA ILE A 158 10.57 17.25 2.91
C ILE A 158 10.08 17.40 4.34
N ASN A 159 10.23 18.61 4.88
CA ASN A 159 9.54 19.04 6.08
C ASN A 159 8.12 19.46 5.72
N LEU A 160 7.12 18.70 6.14
CA LEU A 160 5.72 18.96 5.84
C LEU A 160 5.18 20.25 6.49
N ALA A 161 5.85 20.79 7.52
CA ALA A 161 5.38 21.96 8.23
C ALA A 161 5.59 23.27 7.42
N ASP A 162 6.65 23.32 6.60
CA ASP A 162 7.07 24.53 5.90
C ASP A 162 7.49 24.31 4.44
N GLY A 163 7.48 23.06 3.96
CA GLY A 163 7.89 22.71 2.59
C GLY A 163 9.38 22.80 2.31
N THR A 164 10.20 23.04 3.31
CA THR A 164 11.67 22.98 3.14
C THR A 164 12.13 21.55 2.90
N GLY A 165 13.26 21.39 2.23
CA GLY A 165 13.78 20.08 1.89
C GLY A 165 15.28 19.95 2.06
N THR A 166 15.72 18.72 2.31
CA THR A 166 17.12 18.30 2.28
C THR A 166 17.31 17.30 1.16
N ALA A 167 18.22 17.56 0.24
CA ALA A 167 18.57 16.61 -0.82
C ALA A 167 19.28 15.40 -0.21
N LEU A 168 18.70 14.22 -0.37
CA LEU A 168 19.32 12.95 0.00
C LEU A 168 20.13 12.41 -1.17
N ILE A 169 19.51 12.28 -2.33
CA ILE A 169 20.15 11.87 -3.57
C ILE A 169 20.18 13.07 -4.50
N ASN A 170 21.33 13.32 -5.09
CA ASN A 170 21.53 14.36 -6.10
C ASN A 170 22.66 13.91 -7.04
N THR A 171 22.39 12.92 -7.87
CA THR A 171 23.41 12.24 -8.67
C THR A 171 23.04 12.20 -10.15
N ASP A 172 24.06 12.18 -10.97
CA ASP A 172 23.95 11.84 -12.39
C ASP A 172 24.36 10.39 -12.58
N ILE A 173 23.42 9.54 -12.90
CA ILE A 173 23.64 8.09 -13.03
C ILE A 173 24.68 7.77 -14.10
N ILE A 174 24.74 8.56 -15.17
CA ILE A 174 25.72 8.38 -16.26
C ILE A 174 27.16 8.48 -15.77
N THR A 175 27.42 9.29 -14.75
CA THR A 175 28.78 9.43 -14.21
C THR A 175 29.26 8.16 -13.51
N HIS A 176 28.33 7.35 -13.00
CA HIS A 176 28.64 6.10 -12.29
C HIS A 176 28.60 4.88 -13.21
N TYR A 177 27.69 4.91 -14.19
CA TYR A 177 27.46 3.82 -15.14
C TYR A 177 27.51 4.38 -16.57
N PRO A 178 28.72 4.50 -17.15
CA PRO A 178 28.88 5.00 -18.52
C PRO A 178 28.15 4.08 -19.51
N LEU A 179 27.55 4.69 -20.48
CA LEU A 179 26.58 4.15 -21.41
C LEU A 179 27.10 2.98 -22.29
N SER A 180 27.03 1.78 -21.78
CA SER A 180 26.72 0.65 -22.66
C SER A 180 25.19 0.45 -22.83
N LYS A 181 24.38 1.14 -22.03
CA LYS A 181 22.93 0.99 -21.94
C LYS A 181 22.22 2.33 -22.19
N THR A 182 21.07 2.27 -22.82
CA THR A 182 20.35 3.38 -23.47
C THR A 182 19.77 4.47 -22.58
N GLY A 183 20.19 4.57 -21.32
CA GLY A 183 19.73 5.60 -20.38
C GLY A 183 19.09 5.04 -19.12
N THR A 184 18.64 5.96 -18.27
CA THR A 184 17.94 5.64 -17.04
C THR A 184 16.63 6.41 -16.97
N ARG A 185 15.56 5.72 -16.56
CA ARG A 185 14.27 6.31 -16.28
C ARG A 185 13.72 5.75 -14.98
N PHE A 186 13.48 6.60 -13.99
CA PHE A 186 12.94 6.21 -12.70
C PHE A 186 11.56 6.85 -12.49
N ASP A 187 10.51 6.07 -12.72
CA ASP A 187 9.14 6.56 -12.57
C ASP A 187 8.68 6.62 -11.10
N ALA A 188 9.30 5.84 -10.21
CA ALA A 188 8.98 5.81 -8.78
C ALA A 188 10.20 5.39 -7.95
N ILE A 189 10.12 5.65 -6.64
CA ILE A 189 11.08 5.17 -5.65
C ILE A 189 10.40 4.22 -4.67
N GLY A 190 11.19 3.33 -4.06
CA GLY A 190 10.83 2.61 -2.84
C GLY A 190 11.82 2.96 -1.73
N VAL A 191 11.37 2.94 -0.50
CA VAL A 191 12.20 3.23 0.66
C VAL A 191 11.91 2.26 1.79
N TRP A 192 12.96 1.82 2.47
CA TRP A 192 12.91 1.06 3.71
C TRP A 192 13.92 1.60 4.71
N GLY A 193 13.60 1.53 6.01
CA GLY A 193 14.46 2.00 7.09
C GLY A 193 14.16 3.45 7.48
N ASP A 194 15.10 4.09 8.18
CA ASP A 194 15.05 5.50 8.58
C ASP A 194 16.13 6.28 7.84
N VAL A 195 15.75 7.23 7.02
CA VAL A 195 16.72 8.04 6.24
C VAL A 195 17.57 8.98 7.09
N ASN A 196 17.24 9.17 8.37
CA ASN A 196 18.10 9.87 9.32
C ASN A 196 19.10 8.92 10.01
N GLY A 197 18.93 7.63 9.85
CA GLY A 197 19.78 6.56 10.39
C GLY A 197 20.27 5.64 9.30
N ASN A 198 19.71 4.42 9.24
CA ASN A 198 20.04 3.44 8.23
C ASN A 198 18.81 3.16 7.38
N ALA A 199 18.97 3.23 6.06
CA ALA A 199 17.90 3.01 5.10
C ALA A 199 18.44 2.55 3.75
N VAL A 200 17.53 2.09 2.89
CA VAL A 200 17.76 1.93 1.46
C VAL A 200 16.70 2.69 0.69
N ILE A 201 17.11 3.33 -0.40
CA ILE A 201 16.23 3.89 -1.43
C ILE A 201 16.50 3.12 -2.71
N MET A 202 15.44 2.68 -3.37
CA MET A 202 15.55 1.89 -4.60
C MET A 202 14.70 2.51 -5.70
N ALA A 203 15.13 2.35 -6.94
CA ALA A 203 14.37 2.74 -8.13
C ALA A 203 14.57 1.72 -9.25
N ALA A 204 13.47 1.28 -9.87
CA ALA A 204 13.51 0.40 -11.03
C ALA A 204 13.64 1.22 -12.31
N ASN A 205 14.48 0.71 -13.24
CA ASN A 205 14.69 1.36 -14.52
C ASN A 205 13.56 1.00 -15.51
N ALA A 206 12.85 2.00 -15.99
CA ALA A 206 11.74 1.87 -16.93
C ALA A 206 12.15 1.90 -18.41
N GLU A 207 13.43 1.83 -18.71
CA GLU A 207 13.90 1.78 -20.10
C GLU A 207 13.56 0.46 -20.78
N ALA A 208 13.31 0.52 -22.08
CA ALA A 208 12.66 -0.55 -22.84
C ALA A 208 13.49 -1.84 -23.01
N THR A 209 14.77 -1.81 -22.68
CA THR A 209 15.71 -2.91 -22.98
C THR A 209 16.48 -3.40 -21.76
N VAL A 210 16.05 -3.03 -20.56
CA VAL A 210 16.77 -3.36 -19.32
C VAL A 210 15.83 -3.85 -18.22
N THR A 211 16.38 -4.71 -17.36
CA THR A 211 15.72 -5.24 -16.17
C THR A 211 16.60 -4.93 -14.96
N GLU A 212 16.64 -3.65 -14.58
CA GLU A 212 17.60 -3.12 -13.62
C GLU A 212 16.90 -2.42 -12.47
N VAL A 213 17.48 -2.56 -11.28
CA VAL A 213 17.13 -1.79 -10.08
C VAL A 213 18.39 -1.10 -9.55
N TYR A 214 18.25 0.14 -9.18
CA TYR A 214 19.30 0.94 -8.56
C TYR A 214 19.01 1.08 -7.07
N LYS A 215 20.01 0.80 -6.23
CA LYS A 215 19.90 0.82 -4.76
C LYS A 215 20.90 1.81 -4.17
N TRP A 216 20.41 2.83 -3.50
CA TRP A 216 21.18 3.75 -2.66
C TRP A 216 21.14 3.29 -1.21
N THR A 217 22.30 3.23 -0.57
CA THR A 217 22.41 2.88 0.84
C THR A 217 22.62 4.14 1.66
N ILE A 218 21.93 4.23 2.78
CA ILE A 218 22.07 5.28 3.77
C ILE A 218 22.62 4.67 5.04
N THR A 219 23.71 5.23 5.56
CA THR A 219 24.34 4.80 6.81
C THR A 219 24.56 6.00 7.70
N GLY A 220 23.99 5.97 8.91
CA GLY A 220 24.08 7.10 9.85
C GLY A 220 23.52 8.41 9.28
N GLY A 221 22.49 8.35 8.41
CA GLY A 221 21.90 9.51 7.76
C GLY A 221 22.67 10.03 6.54
N VAL A 222 23.77 9.38 6.15
CA VAL A 222 24.58 9.76 5.00
C VAL A 222 24.33 8.82 3.83
N VAL A 223 23.96 9.38 2.68
CA VAL A 223 23.67 8.62 1.46
C VAL A 223 24.95 8.42 0.63
N ASP A 224 25.24 7.18 0.25
CA ASP A 224 26.19 6.93 -0.83
C ASP A 224 25.58 7.39 -2.16
N GLN A 225 26.14 8.40 -2.79
CA GLN A 225 25.64 8.97 -4.05
C GLN A 225 25.81 8.02 -5.23
N LYS A 226 26.68 7.01 -5.16
CA LYS A 226 26.80 5.98 -6.15
C LYS A 226 25.89 4.80 -5.79
N PRO A 227 24.77 4.57 -6.52
CA PRO A 227 23.94 3.41 -6.26
C PRO A 227 24.63 2.10 -6.62
N ALA A 228 24.27 1.03 -5.96
CA ALA A 228 24.51 -0.31 -6.46
C ALA A 228 23.55 -0.57 -7.64
N LEU A 229 24.05 -1.15 -8.72
CA LEU A 229 23.26 -1.64 -9.83
C LEU A 229 22.93 -3.12 -9.58
N ILE A 230 21.65 -3.46 -9.58
CA ILE A 230 21.13 -4.81 -9.45
C ILE A 230 20.53 -5.20 -10.80
N GLU A 231 21.18 -6.11 -11.51
CA GLU A 231 20.63 -6.72 -12.71
C GLU A 231 19.75 -7.89 -12.30
N LEU A 232 18.46 -7.83 -12.66
CA LEU A 232 17.49 -8.86 -12.28
C LEU A 232 17.70 -10.10 -13.17
N ASP A 233 17.64 -11.28 -12.56
CA ASP A 233 17.57 -12.53 -13.32
C ASP A 233 16.31 -12.53 -14.19
N ASN A 234 16.49 -12.33 -15.47
CA ASN A 234 15.43 -12.24 -16.46
C ASN A 234 15.26 -13.54 -17.27
N SER A 235 15.73 -14.66 -16.77
CA SER A 235 15.78 -15.95 -17.48
C SER A 235 14.43 -16.50 -17.95
N GLY A 236 13.35 -15.75 -17.77
CA GLY A 236 12.02 -16.05 -18.29
C GLY A 236 11.23 -17.07 -17.48
N GLN A 237 11.87 -17.82 -16.61
CA GLN A 237 11.18 -18.82 -15.78
C GLN A 237 10.25 -18.18 -14.74
N TYR A 238 10.56 -16.96 -14.29
CA TYR A 238 9.92 -16.27 -13.18
C TYR A 238 9.15 -15.02 -13.61
N TRP A 239 9.47 -14.48 -14.77
CA TRP A 239 8.84 -13.29 -15.29
C TRP A 239 7.83 -13.71 -16.35
N PHE A 240 6.63 -13.19 -16.28
CA PHE A 240 5.59 -13.42 -17.28
C PHE A 240 5.93 -12.78 -18.62
N GLY A 241 7.05 -13.17 -19.21
CA GLY A 241 7.25 -13.05 -20.64
C GLY A 241 6.33 -14.01 -21.38
N ALA A 242 6.09 -13.75 -22.65
CA ALA A 242 5.20 -14.58 -23.46
C ALA A 242 5.64 -16.06 -23.41
N TYR A 243 4.88 -16.90 -22.73
CA TYR A 243 5.00 -18.35 -22.85
C TYR A 243 4.62 -18.76 -24.27
N THR A 244 5.51 -19.45 -24.93
CA THR A 244 5.21 -20.00 -26.27
C THR A 244 4.81 -21.46 -26.10
N ALA A 245 3.50 -21.72 -26.21
CA ALA A 245 2.96 -23.07 -26.20
C ALA A 245 3.64 -23.89 -27.30
N GLY A 246 4.12 -25.08 -26.93
CA GLY A 246 4.77 -26.02 -27.84
C GLY A 246 6.31 -26.04 -27.79
N THR A 247 6.96 -25.04 -27.17
CA THR A 247 8.41 -25.07 -26.96
C THR A 247 8.81 -25.21 -25.49
N ASN A 248 7.85 -25.16 -24.57
CA ASN A 248 8.09 -25.13 -23.11
C ASN A 248 9.12 -24.08 -22.70
N SER A 249 9.20 -22.97 -23.44
CA SER A 249 10.17 -21.92 -23.21
C SER A 249 9.50 -20.61 -22.88
N PHE A 250 10.03 -19.92 -21.90
CA PHE A 250 9.69 -18.55 -21.60
C PHE A 250 10.71 -17.64 -22.29
N ALA A 251 10.20 -16.59 -22.96
CA ALA A 251 11.11 -15.57 -23.45
C ALA A 251 11.67 -14.79 -22.24
N PRO A 252 12.95 -14.44 -22.26
CA PRO A 252 13.52 -13.54 -21.27
C PRO A 252 12.72 -12.23 -21.18
N LEU A 253 12.58 -11.69 -19.98
CA LEU A 253 11.96 -10.38 -19.80
C LEU A 253 12.85 -9.31 -20.43
N ALA A 254 12.34 -8.56 -21.39
CA ALA A 254 13.10 -7.51 -22.05
C ALA A 254 13.15 -6.21 -21.24
N SER A 255 12.10 -5.93 -20.46
CA SER A 255 12.02 -4.75 -19.60
C SER A 255 10.92 -4.90 -18.55
N LEU A 256 10.97 -4.09 -17.49
CA LEU A 256 9.93 -4.03 -16.47
C LEU A 256 8.65 -3.30 -16.95
N GLY A 257 8.71 -2.67 -18.12
CA GLY A 257 7.63 -1.91 -18.70
C GLY A 257 7.51 -0.50 -18.15
N THR A 258 6.36 0.12 -18.41
CA THR A 258 6.11 1.51 -18.01
C THR A 258 5.79 1.60 -16.52
N ALA A 259 6.34 2.62 -15.87
CA ALA A 259 6.11 2.96 -14.47
C ALA A 259 6.36 1.80 -13.49
N PRO A 260 7.50 1.09 -13.58
CA PRO A 260 7.83 0.06 -12.63
C PRO A 260 8.01 0.64 -11.23
N ARG A 261 7.73 -0.19 -10.22
CA ARG A 261 7.88 0.14 -8.81
C ARG A 261 8.73 -0.89 -8.09
N VAL A 262 9.38 -0.43 -7.06
CA VAL A 262 10.13 -1.28 -6.13
C VAL A 262 9.60 -1.02 -4.74
N LEU A 263 9.36 -2.08 -3.98
CA LEU A 263 9.03 -2.02 -2.56
C LEU A 263 10.10 -2.79 -1.77
N PRO A 264 11.12 -2.13 -1.21
CA PRO A 264 12.06 -2.78 -0.32
C PRO A 264 11.35 -3.29 0.94
N LEU A 265 11.61 -4.53 1.31
CA LEU A 265 11.11 -5.15 2.55
C LEU A 265 12.13 -5.00 3.69
N ASP A 266 13.40 -5.02 3.31
CA ASP A 266 14.56 -4.80 4.17
C ASP A 266 15.76 -4.40 3.29
N ASP A 267 16.99 -4.56 3.77
CA ASP A 267 18.21 -4.28 3.01
C ASP A 267 18.59 -5.41 2.03
N THR A 268 17.91 -6.55 2.09
CA THR A 268 18.20 -7.78 1.35
C THR A 268 17.14 -8.12 0.32
N TYR A 269 15.85 -7.97 0.66
CA TYR A 269 14.73 -8.39 -0.17
C TYR A 269 13.85 -7.21 -0.58
N PHE A 270 13.31 -7.29 -1.79
CA PHE A 270 12.37 -6.30 -2.31
C PHE A 270 11.39 -6.93 -3.30
N TYR A 271 10.18 -6.37 -3.38
CA TYR A 271 9.29 -6.63 -4.49
C TYR A 271 9.60 -5.67 -5.62
N VAL A 272 9.52 -6.18 -6.85
CA VAL A 272 9.52 -5.36 -8.06
C VAL A 272 8.29 -5.70 -8.89
N ASP A 273 7.63 -4.69 -9.43
CA ASP A 273 6.49 -4.82 -10.31
C ASP A 273 6.53 -3.77 -11.44
N GLY A 274 5.68 -3.93 -12.43
CA GLY A 274 5.59 -3.00 -13.54
C GLY A 274 4.46 -3.33 -14.50
N ASN A 275 4.30 -2.51 -15.51
CA ASN A 275 3.22 -2.64 -16.48
C ASN A 275 3.23 -3.97 -17.25
N THR A 276 4.38 -4.60 -17.41
CA THR A 276 4.56 -5.86 -18.15
C THR A 276 4.95 -7.03 -17.26
N THR A 277 4.96 -6.83 -15.93
CA THR A 277 5.37 -7.83 -14.96
C THR A 277 4.31 -7.99 -13.87
N TYR A 278 4.43 -9.08 -13.14
CA TYR A 278 3.74 -9.26 -11.87
C TYR A 278 4.68 -8.91 -10.72
N PRO A 279 4.16 -8.59 -9.54
CA PRO A 279 4.99 -8.46 -8.36
C PRO A 279 5.85 -9.71 -8.17
N THR A 280 7.13 -9.51 -8.04
CA THR A 280 8.13 -10.58 -7.92
C THR A 280 9.04 -10.25 -6.74
N LEU A 281 9.28 -11.24 -5.87
CA LEU A 281 10.21 -11.12 -4.75
C LEU A 281 11.62 -11.42 -5.24
N VAL A 282 12.52 -10.48 -5.01
CA VAL A 282 13.91 -10.52 -5.50
C VAL A 282 14.85 -10.24 -4.32
N ASP A 283 16.05 -10.82 -4.35
CA ASP A 283 17.09 -10.50 -3.39
C ASP A 283 18.01 -9.36 -3.87
N LYS A 284 18.89 -8.91 -3.00
CA LYS A 284 19.86 -7.84 -3.26
C LYS A 284 20.85 -8.12 -4.41
N ASP A 285 20.96 -9.35 -4.83
CA ASP A 285 21.87 -9.81 -5.90
C ASP A 285 21.13 -9.99 -7.24
N GLY A 286 19.80 -9.73 -7.25
CA GLY A 286 18.97 -9.81 -8.45
C GLY A 286 18.32 -11.17 -8.69
N ASN A 287 18.52 -12.13 -7.78
CA ASN A 287 17.94 -13.46 -7.92
C ASN A 287 16.45 -13.43 -7.56
N VAL A 288 15.62 -14.07 -8.36
CA VAL A 288 14.20 -14.23 -8.07
C VAL A 288 14.01 -15.30 -7.01
N ILE A 289 13.39 -14.91 -5.89
CA ILE A 289 13.09 -15.78 -4.75
C ILE A 289 11.71 -16.40 -4.89
N ASP A 290 10.71 -15.59 -5.31
CA ASP A 290 9.34 -16.03 -5.47
C ASP A 290 8.58 -15.09 -6.42
N GLY A 291 7.51 -15.60 -7.04
CA GLY A 291 6.67 -14.84 -7.96
C GLY A 291 5.42 -15.62 -8.36
N PHE A 292 4.57 -15.02 -9.18
CA PHE A 292 3.35 -15.65 -9.68
C PHE A 292 3.60 -16.59 -10.89
N TYR A 293 4.69 -17.30 -10.94
CA TYR A 293 5.20 -17.95 -12.13
C TYR A 293 4.51 -19.29 -12.50
N LYS A 294 3.76 -19.92 -11.62
CA LYS A 294 3.12 -21.23 -11.90
C LYS A 294 1.69 -21.11 -12.38
N ILE A 295 1.40 -20.23 -13.28
CA ILE A 295 0.07 -20.15 -13.87
C ILE A 295 -0.15 -21.21 -14.93
N TYR A 296 0.93 -21.75 -15.49
CA TYR A 296 0.85 -22.79 -16.53
C TYR A 296 1.51 -24.08 -16.05
N ASN A 297 0.85 -25.19 -16.34
CA ASN A 297 1.51 -26.48 -16.23
C ASN A 297 2.74 -26.51 -17.15
N PRO A 298 3.77 -27.31 -16.82
CA PRO A 298 4.95 -27.48 -17.68
C PRO A 298 4.64 -27.90 -19.11
N ASP A 299 3.47 -28.52 -19.34
CA ASP A 299 2.98 -28.91 -20.66
C ASP A 299 2.19 -27.81 -21.40
N GLY A 300 2.00 -26.65 -20.76
CA GLY A 300 1.32 -25.51 -21.33
C GLY A 300 -0.19 -25.63 -21.50
N THR A 301 -0.79 -26.67 -20.97
CA THR A 301 -2.18 -27.03 -21.29
C THR A 301 -3.22 -26.48 -20.33
N THR A 302 -2.88 -26.18 -19.08
CA THR A 302 -3.88 -25.73 -18.11
C THR A 302 -3.25 -24.86 -17.03
N LEU A 303 -3.96 -23.82 -16.65
CA LEU A 303 -3.67 -23.04 -15.47
C LEU A 303 -3.86 -23.87 -14.24
N ASP A 304 -2.80 -24.14 -13.49
CA ASP A 304 -2.94 -24.67 -12.15
C ASP A 304 -3.12 -23.50 -11.15
N ALA A 305 -4.31 -22.94 -11.22
CA ALA A 305 -4.73 -21.85 -10.34
C ALA A 305 -4.82 -22.29 -8.88
N THR A 306 -4.93 -23.60 -8.63
CA THR A 306 -5.05 -24.15 -7.28
C THR A 306 -3.71 -24.29 -6.57
N ALA A 307 -2.60 -24.32 -7.31
CA ALA A 307 -1.26 -24.44 -6.72
C ALA A 307 -0.88 -23.26 -5.82
N TYR A 308 -1.54 -22.11 -5.95
CA TYR A 308 -1.23 -20.90 -5.20
C TYR A 308 -2.25 -20.52 -4.13
N GLY A 309 -3.35 -21.25 -3.96
CA GLY A 309 -4.41 -20.85 -3.02
C GLY A 309 -5.04 -19.47 -3.33
N LEU A 310 -4.57 -18.79 -4.36
CA LEU A 310 -4.99 -17.45 -4.72
C LEU A 310 -6.39 -17.39 -5.31
N LEU A 311 -6.94 -18.53 -5.68
CA LEU A 311 -8.09 -18.62 -6.57
C LEU A 311 -9.29 -19.29 -5.92
N THR A 312 -9.21 -19.72 -4.65
CA THR A 312 -10.24 -20.58 -4.07
C THR A 312 -11.56 -19.89 -3.77
N ASP A 313 -11.62 -18.56 -3.69
CA ASP A 313 -12.81 -17.89 -3.17
C ASP A 313 -13.71 -17.19 -4.19
N ASN A 314 -13.35 -17.07 -5.47
CA ASN A 314 -14.20 -16.37 -6.44
C ASN A 314 -13.97 -16.72 -7.92
N ILE A 315 -13.57 -17.92 -8.27
CA ILE A 315 -13.42 -18.33 -9.67
C ILE A 315 -14.72 -18.89 -10.27
N THR A 316 -15.84 -18.55 -9.76
CA THR A 316 -17.11 -18.83 -10.46
C THR A 316 -17.35 -17.88 -11.62
N ASP A 317 -16.59 -16.80 -11.76
CA ASP A 317 -16.61 -15.92 -12.91
C ASP A 317 -15.37 -16.15 -13.79
N PRO A 318 -15.50 -16.85 -14.94
CA PRO A 318 -14.39 -17.02 -15.89
C PRO A 318 -13.89 -15.70 -16.48
N ALA A 319 -14.61 -14.58 -16.29
CA ALA A 319 -14.10 -13.24 -16.60
C ALA A 319 -13.13 -12.70 -15.54
N ASN A 320 -12.98 -13.36 -14.40
CA ASN A 320 -12.09 -12.96 -13.31
C ASN A 320 -10.67 -13.52 -13.50
N THR A 321 -10.13 -13.33 -14.70
CA THR A 321 -8.77 -13.75 -15.09
C THR A 321 -7.69 -12.76 -14.63
N TRP A 322 -7.98 -11.90 -13.65
CA TRP A 322 -7.11 -10.80 -13.22
C TRP A 322 -5.73 -11.27 -12.73
N VAL A 323 -5.63 -12.46 -12.20
CA VAL A 323 -4.34 -13.05 -11.78
C VAL A 323 -3.39 -13.25 -12.96
N MET A 324 -3.92 -13.29 -14.16
CA MET A 324 -3.18 -13.60 -15.39
C MET A 324 -2.83 -12.39 -16.24
N ASN A 325 -3.29 -11.20 -15.84
CA ASN A 325 -3.00 -9.98 -16.59
C ASN A 325 -1.95 -9.15 -15.87
N GLN A 326 -0.95 -8.72 -16.61
CA GLN A 326 0.07 -7.79 -16.19
C GLN A 326 -0.52 -6.42 -15.82
N GLY A 327 0.24 -5.59 -15.15
CA GLY A 327 -0.17 -4.22 -14.86
C GLY A 327 -0.63 -4.00 -13.42
N HIS A 328 0.03 -4.66 -12.48
CA HIS A 328 -0.12 -4.48 -11.04
C HIS A 328 0.96 -3.54 -10.50
N ASN A 329 1.14 -2.38 -11.10
CA ASN A 329 2.20 -1.46 -10.69
C ASN A 329 1.81 -0.59 -9.50
N GLY A 330 1.69 -1.23 -8.38
CA GLY A 330 1.49 -0.64 -7.06
C GLY A 330 1.23 -1.69 -6.01
N VAL A 331 2.18 -1.84 -5.12
CA VAL A 331 2.12 -2.78 -4.00
C VAL A 331 2.41 -2.06 -2.69
N LYS A 332 1.77 -2.53 -1.62
CA LYS A 332 2.03 -2.08 -0.24
C LYS A 332 1.95 -3.25 0.71
N GLU A 333 3.03 -3.47 1.43
CA GLU A 333 3.10 -4.44 2.52
C GLU A 333 2.86 -3.73 3.85
N PHE A 334 2.20 -4.40 4.79
CA PHE A 334 1.98 -3.90 6.14
C PHE A 334 1.73 -5.05 7.12
N GLN A 335 1.83 -4.76 8.40
CA GLN A 335 1.65 -5.72 9.49
C GLN A 335 0.62 -5.22 10.50
N ILE A 336 -0.27 -6.12 10.95
CA ILE A 336 -1.14 -5.91 12.12
C ILE A 336 -0.92 -7.06 13.10
N GLY A 337 -0.50 -6.73 14.31
CA GLY A 337 -0.13 -7.76 15.28
C GLY A 337 1.02 -8.63 14.75
N SER A 338 0.80 -9.93 14.63
CA SER A 338 1.75 -10.88 14.05
C SER A 338 1.50 -11.19 12.57
N ASP A 339 0.44 -10.68 11.98
CA ASP A 339 0.01 -11.03 10.64
C ASP A 339 0.51 -10.02 9.60
N TYR A 340 0.99 -10.53 8.47
CA TYR A 340 1.54 -9.75 7.36
C TYR A 340 0.57 -9.74 6.18
N PHE A 341 0.45 -8.60 5.55
CA PHE A 341 -0.50 -8.36 4.45
C PHE A 341 0.18 -7.68 3.28
N LEU A 342 -0.36 -7.91 2.08
CA LEU A 342 0.02 -7.24 0.86
C LEU A 342 -1.23 -6.71 0.16
N ILE A 343 -1.21 -5.45 -0.24
CA ILE A 343 -2.20 -4.89 -1.16
C ILE A 343 -1.55 -4.72 -2.52
N MET A 344 -2.18 -5.23 -3.56
CA MET A 344 -1.76 -5.05 -4.95
C MET A 344 -2.81 -4.26 -5.71
N ALA A 345 -2.37 -3.26 -6.45
CA ALA A 345 -3.24 -2.51 -7.35
C ALA A 345 -3.48 -3.30 -8.65
N ALA A 346 -4.71 -3.36 -9.09
CA ALA A 346 -5.09 -3.87 -10.40
C ALA A 346 -5.74 -2.74 -11.21
N SER A 347 -4.92 -1.83 -11.67
CA SER A 347 -5.35 -0.62 -12.36
C SER A 347 -5.53 -0.78 -13.87
N ASN A 348 -5.50 -2.02 -14.37
CA ASN A 348 -5.69 -2.31 -15.78
C ASN A 348 -7.19 -2.31 -16.15
N THR A 349 -7.53 -1.68 -17.26
CA THR A 349 -8.90 -1.65 -17.79
C THR A 349 -9.34 -2.98 -18.41
N ALA A 350 -8.41 -3.92 -18.62
CA ALA A 350 -8.73 -5.25 -19.14
C ALA A 350 -9.23 -6.24 -18.08
N VAL A 351 -9.09 -5.89 -16.80
CA VAL A 351 -9.37 -6.78 -15.65
C VAL A 351 -10.52 -6.23 -14.82
N LYS A 352 -11.57 -7.00 -14.67
CA LYS A 352 -12.72 -6.63 -13.81
C LYS A 352 -12.51 -7.12 -12.37
N PRO A 353 -12.96 -6.38 -11.35
CA PRO A 353 -13.47 -5.00 -11.45
C PRO A 353 -12.33 -4.03 -11.78
N PHE A 354 -12.59 -3.09 -12.69
CA PHE A 354 -11.58 -2.17 -13.19
C PHE A 354 -11.08 -1.22 -12.09
N SER A 355 -9.77 -0.99 -12.04
CA SER A 355 -9.15 -0.12 -11.05
C SER A 355 -9.53 -0.51 -9.62
N SER A 356 -9.26 -1.74 -9.28
CA SER A 356 -9.48 -2.33 -7.96
C SER A 356 -8.15 -2.71 -7.30
N PHE A 357 -8.25 -3.07 -6.04
CA PHE A 357 -7.12 -3.53 -5.24
C PHE A 357 -7.43 -4.90 -4.66
N ARG A 358 -6.39 -5.69 -4.47
CA ARG A 358 -6.49 -7.01 -3.88
C ARG A 358 -5.63 -7.07 -2.65
N MET A 359 -6.22 -7.50 -1.56
CA MET A 359 -5.51 -7.69 -0.30
C MET A 359 -5.28 -9.17 -0.06
N PHE A 360 -4.06 -9.50 0.26
CA PHE A 360 -3.64 -10.86 0.62
C PHE A 360 -3.10 -10.86 2.04
N LYS A 361 -3.28 -12.00 2.70
CA LYS A 361 -2.61 -12.30 3.96
C LYS A 361 -1.52 -13.32 3.67
N PHE A 362 -0.29 -13.04 4.09
CA PHE A 362 0.80 -14.01 4.06
C PHE A 362 0.61 -15.06 5.14
N LYS A 363 1.14 -16.24 4.91
CA LYS A 363 1.16 -17.31 5.90
C LYS A 363 2.02 -16.93 7.10
N ASP A 364 3.18 -16.34 6.86
CA ASP A 364 4.17 -15.97 7.87
C ASP A 364 5.09 -14.83 7.40
N ALA A 365 6.13 -14.57 8.18
CA ALA A 365 7.10 -13.50 7.95
C ALA A 365 8.02 -13.73 6.73
N SER A 366 8.00 -14.89 6.09
CA SER A 366 8.75 -15.13 4.85
C SER A 366 8.17 -14.35 3.66
N LYS A 367 6.89 -13.93 3.76
CA LYS A 367 6.17 -13.11 2.78
C LYS A 367 6.21 -13.69 1.35
N LEU A 368 6.11 -15.01 1.26
CA LEU A 368 6.10 -15.70 -0.02
C LEU A 368 4.73 -15.66 -0.68
N PHE A 369 4.68 -15.32 -1.96
CA PHE A 369 3.43 -15.27 -2.74
C PHE A 369 2.72 -16.61 -2.82
N LYS A 370 3.47 -17.71 -2.95
CA LYS A 370 2.92 -19.08 -3.00
C LYS A 370 2.17 -19.50 -1.75
N GLU A 371 2.30 -18.76 -0.66
CA GLU A 371 1.67 -19.04 0.64
C GLU A 371 0.73 -17.93 1.09
N MET A 372 0.30 -17.04 0.16
CA MET A 372 -0.70 -16.01 0.43
C MET A 372 -2.12 -16.55 0.31
N THR A 373 -3.03 -15.93 1.06
CA THR A 373 -4.47 -16.13 0.91
C THR A 373 -5.12 -14.82 0.50
N LEU A 374 -5.96 -14.83 -0.55
CA LEU A 374 -6.75 -13.66 -0.95
C LEU A 374 -7.79 -13.35 0.13
N MET A 375 -7.71 -12.15 0.70
CA MET A 375 -8.66 -11.66 1.67
C MET A 375 -9.84 -10.99 0.98
N TRP A 376 -9.59 -9.95 0.21
CA TRP A 376 -10.63 -9.18 -0.49
C TRP A 376 -10.12 -8.58 -1.80
N THR A 377 -11.08 -8.40 -2.71
CA THR A 377 -10.97 -7.49 -3.85
C THR A 377 -11.85 -6.28 -3.55
N PHE A 378 -11.29 -5.07 -3.58
CA PHE A 378 -11.99 -3.83 -3.24
C PHE A 378 -11.45 -2.63 -4.02
N PRO A 379 -12.28 -1.61 -4.32
CA PRO A 379 -13.74 -1.62 -4.22
C PRO A 379 -14.35 -2.78 -5.01
N GLN A 380 -15.51 -3.32 -4.57
CA GLN A 380 -16.13 -4.48 -5.23
C GLN A 380 -16.50 -4.20 -6.69
N ALA A 381 -16.97 -2.98 -6.98
CA ALA A 381 -17.27 -2.54 -8.35
C ALA A 381 -16.06 -1.91 -9.06
N GLY A 382 -14.90 -1.84 -8.40
CA GLY A 382 -13.76 -1.05 -8.85
C GLY A 382 -13.97 0.45 -8.71
N MET A 383 -12.98 1.25 -9.14
CA MET A 383 -13.07 2.71 -9.11
C MET A 383 -13.52 3.30 -10.45
N GLY A 384 -13.28 2.62 -11.55
CA GLY A 384 -13.66 3.08 -12.89
C GLY A 384 -12.86 2.42 -14.00
N ALA A 385 -13.36 2.60 -15.24
CA ALA A 385 -12.80 1.99 -16.43
C ALA A 385 -12.11 3.02 -17.35
N VAL A 386 -11.80 4.22 -16.83
CA VAL A 386 -11.06 5.21 -17.60
C VAL A 386 -9.66 4.67 -17.85
N SER A 387 -9.19 4.78 -19.09
CA SER A 387 -7.86 4.30 -19.48
C SER A 387 -6.77 5.02 -18.68
N ASN A 388 -6.06 4.26 -17.90
CA ASN A 388 -4.88 4.72 -17.17
C ASN A 388 -3.64 4.27 -17.95
N ALA A 389 -3.10 5.14 -18.80
CA ALA A 389 -1.99 4.83 -19.68
C ALA A 389 -0.74 4.31 -18.96
N TYR A 390 -0.57 4.71 -17.70
CA TYR A 390 0.56 4.29 -16.86
C TYR A 390 0.20 3.15 -15.91
N ARG A 391 -1.07 2.72 -15.93
CA ARG A 391 -1.60 1.65 -15.06
C ARG A 391 -1.26 1.83 -13.59
N THR A 392 -1.22 3.09 -13.15
CA THR A 392 -0.82 3.45 -11.79
C THR A 392 -1.98 3.24 -10.82
N GLY A 393 -1.76 2.40 -9.85
CA GLY A 393 -2.58 2.28 -8.65
C GLY A 393 -1.68 2.36 -7.43
N MET A 394 -2.08 3.11 -6.42
CA MET A 394 -1.28 3.35 -5.23
C MET A 394 -2.09 3.00 -3.99
N PRO A 395 -1.79 1.89 -3.35
CA PRO A 395 -2.23 1.62 -2.00
C PRO A 395 -1.24 2.19 -0.99
N GLU A 396 -1.74 2.84 0.05
CA GLU A 396 -0.97 3.25 1.22
C GLU A 396 -1.68 2.82 2.49
N VAL A 397 -0.90 2.58 3.54
CA VAL A 397 -1.45 2.06 4.80
C VAL A 397 -0.79 2.75 6.00
N GLU A 398 -1.63 3.11 6.97
CA GLU A 398 -1.20 3.51 8.30
C GLU A 398 -1.80 2.56 9.33
N VAL A 399 -0.95 1.88 10.07
CA VAL A 399 -1.38 0.99 11.15
C VAL A 399 -1.33 1.73 12.48
N ILE A 400 -2.48 1.83 13.14
CA ILE A 400 -2.62 2.45 14.46
C ILE A 400 -3.27 1.42 15.39
N GLY A 401 -2.48 0.86 16.28
CA GLY A 401 -2.94 -0.24 17.14
C GLY A 401 -3.40 -1.45 16.32
N ASN A 402 -4.66 -1.83 16.44
CA ASN A 402 -5.26 -2.96 15.74
C ASN A 402 -6.04 -2.55 14.48
N THR A 403 -5.82 -1.36 13.98
CA THR A 403 -6.51 -0.82 12.79
C THR A 403 -5.50 -0.44 11.73
N ALA A 404 -5.69 -0.93 10.50
CA ALA A 404 -5.04 -0.40 9.32
C ALA A 404 -5.98 0.57 8.61
N ASN A 405 -5.60 1.83 8.54
CA ASN A 405 -6.21 2.83 7.67
C ASN A 405 -5.60 2.67 6.27
N ILE A 406 -6.40 2.31 5.30
CA ILE A 406 -5.99 1.97 3.95
C ILE A 406 -6.45 3.08 3.02
N TYR A 407 -5.52 3.67 2.31
CA TYR A 407 -5.77 4.72 1.35
C TYR A 407 -5.46 4.20 -0.05
N LEU A 408 -6.37 4.48 -0.97
CA LEU A 408 -6.30 3.99 -2.34
C LEU A 408 -6.36 5.16 -3.32
N TYR A 409 -5.53 5.10 -4.33
CA TYR A 409 -5.61 6.02 -5.47
C TYR A 409 -5.41 5.26 -6.77
N THR A 410 -6.24 5.54 -7.76
CA THR A 410 -6.06 5.09 -9.13
C THR A 410 -6.23 6.26 -10.06
N GLN A 411 -5.20 6.52 -10.85
CA GLN A 411 -5.18 7.64 -11.77
C GLN A 411 -6.43 7.66 -12.67
N GLU A 412 -7.07 8.83 -12.80
CA GLU A 412 -8.28 9.09 -13.59
C GLU A 412 -9.55 8.34 -13.15
N ASN A 413 -9.45 7.43 -12.19
CA ASN A 413 -10.58 6.61 -11.75
C ASN A 413 -11.06 6.91 -10.34
N GLY A 414 -10.19 7.39 -9.45
CA GLY A 414 -10.63 7.80 -8.13
C GLY A 414 -9.62 7.59 -7.00
N TYR A 415 -10.06 7.94 -5.81
CA TYR A 415 -9.35 7.72 -4.55
C TYR A 415 -10.36 7.47 -3.43
N GLY A 416 -9.92 6.79 -2.37
CA GLY A 416 -10.79 6.43 -1.27
C GLY A 416 -10.04 5.91 -0.05
N ALA A 417 -10.77 5.75 1.03
CA ALA A 417 -10.23 5.18 2.26
C ALA A 417 -11.09 4.03 2.77
N TYR A 418 -10.40 3.05 3.31
CA TYR A 418 -10.94 1.89 3.99
C TYR A 418 -10.29 1.75 5.36
N SER A 419 -10.92 1.01 6.24
CA SER A 419 -10.31 0.55 7.48
C SER A 419 -10.39 -0.97 7.56
N MET A 420 -9.28 -1.60 7.93
CA MET A 420 -9.25 -2.99 8.30
C MET A 420 -8.96 -3.10 9.79
N THR A 421 -9.82 -3.82 10.50
CA THR A 421 -9.69 -4.03 11.94
C THR A 421 -9.65 -5.52 12.24
N ILE A 422 -9.02 -5.88 13.34
CA ILE A 422 -9.19 -7.23 13.89
C ILE A 422 -10.68 -7.35 14.25
N ALA A 423 -11.34 -8.34 13.66
CA ALA A 423 -12.73 -8.60 13.98
C ALA A 423 -12.82 -8.98 15.47
N THR A 424 -13.35 -8.04 16.26
CA THR A 424 -13.59 -8.28 17.70
C THR A 424 -14.84 -9.14 17.94
N GLY A 425 -15.45 -9.63 16.88
CA GLY A 425 -16.44 -10.68 16.97
C GLY A 425 -15.75 -11.91 17.50
N VAL A 426 -16.38 -12.59 18.41
CA VAL A 426 -16.09 -13.99 18.76
C VAL A 426 -16.25 -14.77 17.44
N ASN A 427 -15.19 -14.80 16.62
CA ASN A 427 -15.11 -15.80 15.56
C ASN A 427 -15.32 -17.11 16.27
N ASN A 428 -16.19 -17.93 15.76
CA ASN A 428 -16.47 -19.28 16.23
C ASN A 428 -15.20 -19.90 16.82
N ILE A 429 -14.85 -19.46 18.01
CA ILE A 429 -14.15 -20.29 18.95
C ILE A 429 -15.11 -21.45 19.01
N ASN A 430 -14.72 -22.63 18.55
CA ASN A 430 -15.47 -23.81 18.82
C ASN A 430 -15.87 -23.68 20.28
N ALA A 431 -17.13 -23.35 20.52
CA ALA A 431 -17.55 -22.96 21.85
C ALA A 431 -17.41 -24.21 22.69
N SER A 432 -16.50 -24.17 23.64
CA SER A 432 -16.36 -25.28 24.58
C SER A 432 -17.68 -25.41 25.32
N ASN A 433 -18.21 -26.63 25.39
CA ASN A 433 -19.45 -26.93 26.10
C ASN A 433 -19.27 -27.01 27.62
N VAL A 434 -18.07 -26.70 28.13
CA VAL A 434 -17.80 -26.73 29.57
C VAL A 434 -18.63 -25.70 30.31
N ASP A 435 -19.18 -26.04 31.45
CA ASP A 435 -19.81 -25.07 32.34
C ASP A 435 -18.81 -24.51 33.35
N ILE A 436 -18.89 -23.20 33.58
CA ILE A 436 -18.05 -22.47 34.53
C ILE A 436 -18.96 -21.93 35.64
N ILE A 437 -18.74 -22.36 36.85
CA ILE A 437 -19.60 -22.00 37.99
C ILE A 437 -18.71 -21.47 39.11
N LEU A 438 -19.10 -20.35 39.73
CA LEU A 438 -18.45 -19.86 40.95
C LEU A 438 -19.18 -20.48 42.16
N ARG A 439 -18.46 -21.29 42.94
CA ARG A 439 -18.94 -21.87 44.21
C ARG A 439 -18.12 -21.33 45.39
N GLY A 440 -18.67 -20.40 46.09
CA GLY A 440 -17.93 -19.67 47.15
C GLY A 440 -16.72 -18.95 46.57
N ARG A 441 -15.51 -19.36 46.95
CA ARG A 441 -14.26 -18.80 46.42
C ARG A 441 -13.54 -19.74 45.42
N GLN A 442 -14.27 -20.66 44.83
CA GLN A 442 -13.71 -21.56 43.85
C GLN A 442 -14.48 -21.49 42.54
N ILE A 443 -13.76 -21.39 41.46
CA ILE A 443 -14.29 -21.48 40.10
C ILE A 443 -14.21 -22.97 39.75
N VAL A 444 -15.35 -23.56 39.48
CA VAL A 444 -15.48 -25.01 39.11
C VAL A 444 -15.84 -25.04 37.63
N ILE A 445 -15.16 -25.92 36.89
CA ILE A 445 -15.33 -26.17 35.47
C ILE A 445 -15.88 -27.61 35.36
N SER A 446 -16.90 -27.82 34.53
CA SER A 446 -17.62 -29.10 34.46
C SER A 446 -16.75 -30.30 34.07
N GLU A 447 -15.61 -30.03 33.44
CA GLU A 447 -14.65 -31.06 33.05
C GLU A 447 -13.20 -30.55 33.13
N GLN A 448 -12.22 -31.43 33.04
CA GLN A 448 -10.81 -31.05 33.01
C GLN A 448 -10.47 -30.37 31.68
N VAL A 449 -9.91 -29.18 31.77
CA VAL A 449 -9.57 -28.34 30.63
C VAL A 449 -8.06 -28.12 30.51
N LYS A 450 -7.59 -27.86 29.30
CA LYS A 450 -6.17 -27.61 29.02
C LYS A 450 -5.65 -26.40 29.75
N THR A 451 -6.43 -25.29 29.73
CA THR A 451 -6.09 -24.05 30.45
C THR A 451 -7.34 -23.35 30.99
N ALA A 452 -7.20 -22.74 32.16
CA ALA A 452 -8.18 -21.80 32.71
C ALA A 452 -7.44 -20.55 33.16
N GLU A 453 -7.94 -19.38 32.76
CA GLU A 453 -7.30 -18.08 33.01
C GLU A 453 -8.32 -17.08 33.57
N ILE A 454 -7.87 -16.27 34.51
CA ILE A 454 -8.66 -15.18 35.10
C ILE A 454 -8.09 -13.85 34.67
N TYR A 455 -8.97 -12.95 34.20
CA TYR A 455 -8.62 -11.60 33.80
C TYR A 455 -9.44 -10.58 34.59
N SER A 456 -8.84 -9.43 34.89
CA SER A 456 -9.59 -8.25 35.30
C SER A 456 -10.45 -7.72 34.16
N VAL A 457 -11.42 -6.85 34.44
CA VAL A 457 -12.23 -6.18 33.40
C VAL A 457 -11.42 -5.34 32.42
N ASN A 458 -10.20 -4.92 32.82
CA ASN A 458 -9.29 -4.17 31.97
C ASN A 458 -8.35 -5.07 31.15
N GLY A 459 -8.61 -6.39 31.11
CA GLY A 459 -7.85 -7.35 30.30
C GLY A 459 -6.52 -7.81 30.91
N VAL A 460 -6.19 -7.40 32.13
CA VAL A 460 -4.96 -7.87 32.82
C VAL A 460 -5.18 -9.31 33.31
N ARG A 461 -4.29 -10.22 32.91
CA ARG A 461 -4.34 -11.62 33.38
C ARG A 461 -3.85 -11.71 34.82
N LEU A 462 -4.68 -12.26 35.70
CA LEU A 462 -4.46 -12.35 37.14
C LEU A 462 -3.99 -13.74 37.57
N ALA A 463 -4.48 -14.81 36.90
CA ALA A 463 -4.13 -16.19 37.23
C ALA A 463 -4.26 -17.08 35.99
N THR A 464 -3.49 -18.20 35.99
CA THR A 464 -3.58 -19.28 34.99
C THR A 464 -3.43 -20.61 35.70
N ALA A 465 -4.27 -21.56 35.34
CA ALA A 465 -4.16 -22.95 35.72
C ALA A 465 -4.15 -23.86 34.48
N PHE A 466 -3.43 -24.95 34.54
CA PHE A 466 -3.28 -25.93 33.46
C PHE A 466 -3.81 -27.31 33.88
N ASN A 467 -4.39 -28.00 32.92
CA ASN A 467 -4.94 -29.38 33.13
C ASN A 467 -5.82 -29.46 34.40
N THR A 468 -6.77 -28.54 34.51
CA THR A 468 -7.56 -28.38 35.72
C THR A 468 -9.05 -28.39 35.45
N SER A 469 -9.84 -28.77 36.45
CA SER A 469 -11.30 -28.59 36.50
C SER A 469 -11.73 -27.56 37.55
N GLU A 470 -10.77 -26.91 38.23
CA GLU A 470 -11.07 -25.90 39.24
C GLU A 470 -9.91 -24.93 39.43
N MET A 471 -10.20 -23.72 39.88
CA MET A 471 -9.19 -22.73 40.26
C MET A 471 -9.75 -21.77 41.34
N ALA A 472 -8.84 -21.20 42.17
CA ALA A 472 -9.23 -20.22 43.16
C ALA A 472 -9.75 -18.93 42.51
N ALA A 473 -10.88 -18.43 42.99
CA ALA A 473 -11.36 -17.11 42.58
C ALA A 473 -10.48 -16.00 43.21
N PRO A 474 -10.40 -14.82 42.60
CA PRO A 474 -9.72 -13.68 43.20
C PRO A 474 -10.25 -13.34 44.59
N THR A 475 -9.33 -12.90 45.45
CA THR A 475 -9.72 -12.54 46.84
C THR A 475 -10.46 -11.20 46.93
N GLN A 476 -10.24 -10.32 45.97
CA GLN A 476 -10.93 -9.03 45.91
C GLN A 476 -12.31 -9.17 45.30
N LYS A 477 -13.28 -8.49 45.89
CA LYS A 477 -14.65 -8.37 45.34
C LYS A 477 -14.57 -7.64 44.01
N GLY A 478 -15.31 -8.11 43.01
CA GLY A 478 -15.31 -7.47 41.70
C GLY A 478 -15.85 -8.38 40.59
N ILE A 479 -15.83 -7.84 39.38
CA ILE A 479 -16.16 -8.57 38.16
C ILE A 479 -14.87 -9.02 37.49
N TYR A 480 -14.85 -10.29 37.10
CA TYR A 480 -13.69 -10.92 36.43
C TYR A 480 -14.16 -11.67 35.18
N VAL A 481 -13.25 -11.85 34.24
CA VAL A 481 -13.48 -12.64 33.04
C VAL A 481 -12.67 -13.94 33.16
N ILE A 482 -13.34 -15.06 33.03
CA ILE A 482 -12.71 -16.37 32.99
C ILE A 482 -12.65 -16.80 31.53
N ARG A 483 -11.48 -17.20 31.07
CA ARG A 483 -11.29 -17.86 29.79
C ARG A 483 -10.82 -19.30 30.02
N VAL A 484 -11.52 -20.23 29.43
CA VAL A 484 -11.19 -21.66 29.49
C VAL A 484 -10.91 -22.16 28.08
N THR A 485 -9.85 -22.94 27.93
CA THR A 485 -9.55 -23.68 26.69
C THR A 485 -9.59 -25.17 27.01
N ASP A 486 -10.50 -25.90 26.39
CA ASP A 486 -10.62 -27.35 26.57
C ASP A 486 -9.53 -28.15 25.86
N ASN A 487 -9.55 -29.44 25.98
CA ASN A 487 -8.54 -30.34 25.40
C ASN A 487 -8.60 -30.43 23.87
N SER A 488 -9.70 -30.02 23.25
CA SER A 488 -9.85 -29.89 21.79
C SER A 488 -9.33 -28.55 21.25
N GLY A 489 -8.99 -27.59 22.13
CA GLY A 489 -8.64 -26.22 21.78
C GLY A 489 -9.83 -25.28 21.70
N ALA A 490 -11.06 -25.77 21.92
CA ALA A 490 -12.23 -24.91 21.98
C ALA A 490 -12.22 -24.05 23.25
N GLN A 491 -12.76 -22.84 23.16
CA GLN A 491 -12.70 -21.86 24.26
C GLN A 491 -14.10 -21.45 24.75
N LYS A 492 -14.19 -21.17 26.03
CA LYS A 492 -15.34 -20.50 26.65
C LYS A 492 -14.86 -19.32 27.46
N VAL A 493 -15.58 -18.22 27.32
CA VAL A 493 -15.35 -16.99 28.09
C VAL A 493 -16.59 -16.66 28.87
N GLN A 494 -16.45 -16.43 30.17
CA GLN A 494 -17.58 -16.11 31.05
C GLN A 494 -17.19 -15.04 32.06
N LYS A 495 -18.11 -14.09 32.32
CA LYS A 495 -17.99 -13.12 33.42
C LYS A 495 -18.47 -13.75 34.71
N ILE A 496 -17.73 -13.55 35.78
CA ILE A 496 -18.10 -13.93 37.14
C ILE A 496 -18.06 -12.71 38.06
N ALA A 497 -18.94 -12.69 39.08
CA ALA A 497 -18.93 -11.69 40.12
C ALA A 497 -18.48 -12.34 41.45
N VAL A 498 -17.35 -11.90 42.00
CA VAL A 498 -16.84 -12.30 43.31
C VAL A 498 -17.41 -11.31 44.34
N GLN A 499 -18.19 -11.82 45.31
CA GLN A 499 -18.86 -11.05 46.34
C GLN A 499 -18.10 -11.01 47.66
#